data_f4c3146cf7ebd8edce7684ede5053ba0
#
_entry.id   f4c3146cf7ebd8edce7684ede5053ba0
#
_cell.length_a   1.000
_cell.length_b   1.000
_cell.length_c   1.000
_cell.angle_alpha   90.00
_cell.angle_beta   90.00
_cell.angle_gamma   90.00
#
_symmetry.space_group_name_H-M   'P 1'
#
loop_
_entity.id
_entity.type
_entity.pdbx_description
1 polymer ?
#
loop_
_entity_poly.entity_id
_entity_poly.type
_entity_poly.pdbx_seq_one_letter_code
_entity_poly.pdbx_strand_id
1 'polypeptide(L)'
;NSSDVYYVEVFDPDVFLDCAKTGTAAASVTMPHLEAEEVQIIRDGVVELAQTVAGSPSTVTFAVAATASFQVGLNFTPTMKTLPCEPNLSSGSLRGFKKRMFEINAELVETQAMAINAKEIAFRNFGAGSLDDDVEEYTGIKTLNGVLGYSYDGQLTITQSVPLKMTVLGVEYKVSAGQ
;
A
#
# COMPACT_ATOMS: atom_id res chain seq x y z
N ASN A 1 -27.61 15.42 3.04
CA ASN A 1 -27.14 15.93 1.76
C ASN A 1 -25.67 15.53 1.60
N SER A 2 -25.42 14.43 0.89
CA SER A 2 -24.07 14.09 0.43
C SER A 2 -23.77 15.03 -0.74
N SER A 3 -23.07 16.11 -0.50
CA SER A 3 -22.46 16.90 -1.58
C SER A 3 -21.07 16.35 -1.81
N ASP A 4 -20.77 16.04 -3.07
CA ASP A 4 -19.41 15.67 -3.46
C ASP A 4 -18.45 16.82 -3.14
N VAL A 5 -17.38 16.52 -2.44
CA VAL A 5 -16.33 17.49 -2.10
C VAL A 5 -15.12 17.19 -3.00
N TYR A 6 -14.61 18.23 -3.63
CA TYR A 6 -13.44 18.12 -4.52
C TYR A 6 -12.25 18.82 -3.87
N TYR A 7 -11.11 18.15 -3.88
CA TYR A 7 -9.85 18.69 -3.40
C TYR A 7 -8.87 18.81 -4.56
N VAL A 8 -8.03 19.84 -4.52
CA VAL A 8 -6.93 20.02 -5.46
C VAL A 8 -5.65 20.07 -4.66
N GLU A 9 -4.76 19.14 -4.94
CA GLU A 9 -3.49 18.98 -4.24
C GLU A 9 -2.30 19.00 -5.19
N VAL A 10 -1.15 19.40 -4.68
CA VAL A 10 0.13 19.24 -5.37
C VAL A 10 0.61 17.82 -5.15
N PHE A 11 0.93 17.10 -6.22
CA PHE A 11 1.52 15.78 -6.10
C PHE A 11 2.90 15.85 -5.44
N ASP A 12 3.05 15.16 -4.32
CA ASP A 12 4.30 15.02 -3.59
C ASP A 12 4.58 13.51 -3.39
N PRO A 13 5.69 12.96 -3.92
CA PRO A 13 5.98 11.53 -3.82
C PRO A 13 6.26 11.05 -2.40
N ASP A 14 6.52 11.95 -1.46
CA ASP A 14 6.77 11.64 -0.06
C ASP A 14 5.52 11.72 0.83
N VAL A 15 4.36 12.09 0.24
CA VAL A 15 3.07 12.13 0.93
C VAL A 15 2.21 10.94 0.51
N PHE A 16 1.83 10.10 1.46
CA PHE A 16 1.15 8.82 1.24
C PHE A 16 -0.35 8.85 1.54
N LEU A 17 -0.91 10.00 1.85
CA LEU A 17 -2.31 10.20 2.21
C LEU A 17 -2.93 11.30 1.36
N ASP A 18 -4.22 11.18 1.02
CA ASP A 18 -4.97 12.22 0.32
C ASP A 18 -5.43 13.32 1.29
N CYS A 19 -5.54 14.55 0.80
CA CYS A 19 -5.91 15.74 1.57
C CYS A 19 -5.04 15.93 2.82
N ALA A 20 -3.77 15.53 2.70
CA ALA A 20 -2.88 15.39 3.83
C ALA A 20 -2.43 16.73 4.39
N LYS A 21 -2.28 16.77 5.70
CA LYS A 21 -1.51 17.79 6.40
C LYS A 21 -0.23 17.16 6.94
N THR A 22 0.89 17.74 6.55
CA THR A 22 2.24 17.31 6.95
C THR A 22 2.88 18.31 7.90
N GLY A 23 3.82 17.86 8.66
CA GLY A 23 4.60 18.73 9.55
C GLY A 23 5.72 17.99 10.27
N THR A 24 6.36 18.68 11.19
CA THR A 24 7.46 18.16 12.02
C THR A 24 6.94 17.70 13.38
N ALA A 25 7.51 18.19 14.48
CA ALA A 25 7.11 17.78 15.83
C ALA A 25 5.72 18.34 16.21
N ALA A 26 4.81 17.47 16.63
CA ALA A 26 3.50 17.86 17.15
C ALA A 26 2.89 16.73 18.00
N ALA A 27 1.99 17.08 18.93
CA ALA A 27 1.18 16.13 19.69
C ALA A 27 -0.24 15.99 19.12
N SER A 28 -0.68 16.96 18.31
CA SER A 28 -1.98 17.00 17.66
C SER A 28 -1.95 17.91 16.45
N VAL A 29 -2.92 17.75 15.58
CA VAL A 29 -3.06 18.57 14.38
C VAL A 29 -4.53 18.95 14.15
N THR A 30 -4.77 20.20 13.75
CA THR A 30 -6.11 20.67 13.40
C THR A 30 -6.38 20.45 11.90
N MET A 31 -7.51 19.80 11.60
CA MET A 31 -7.90 19.36 10.25
C MET A 31 -9.34 19.82 9.93
N PRO A 32 -9.61 21.13 9.81
CA PRO A 32 -10.97 21.63 9.65
C PRO A 32 -11.62 21.24 8.32
N HIS A 33 -10.82 20.90 7.30
CA HIS A 33 -11.27 20.46 5.99
C HIS A 33 -11.73 19.00 5.95
N LEU A 34 -11.38 18.20 6.96
CA LEU A 34 -11.76 16.79 7.09
C LEU A 34 -12.62 16.54 8.35
N GLU A 35 -13.42 17.51 8.75
CA GLU A 35 -14.31 17.36 9.91
C GLU A 35 -15.26 16.17 9.75
N ALA A 36 -15.33 15.32 10.78
CA ALA A 36 -16.09 14.08 10.85
C ALA A 36 -15.63 12.94 9.91
N GLU A 37 -14.53 13.13 9.16
CA GLU A 37 -13.95 12.08 8.35
C GLU A 37 -12.99 11.22 9.19
N GLU A 38 -12.84 9.95 8.78
CA GLU A 38 -11.86 9.03 9.34
C GLU A 38 -10.52 9.22 8.63
N VAL A 39 -9.50 9.65 9.37
CA VAL A 39 -8.16 9.93 8.84
C VAL A 39 -7.15 8.92 9.36
N GLN A 40 -6.15 8.64 8.54
CA GLN A 40 -4.98 7.86 8.91
C GLN A 40 -3.87 8.79 9.37
N ILE A 41 -3.07 8.30 10.31
CA ILE A 41 -1.94 9.03 10.90
C ILE A 41 -0.66 8.26 10.61
N ILE A 42 0.33 8.94 10.08
CA ILE A 42 1.71 8.46 9.97
C ILE A 42 2.56 9.39 10.84
N ARG A 43 3.23 8.84 11.83
CA ARG A 43 4.06 9.58 12.75
C ARG A 43 5.46 8.96 12.82
N ASP A 44 6.48 9.74 12.49
CA ASP A 44 7.89 9.29 12.52
C ASP A 44 8.08 7.95 11.77
N GLY A 45 7.38 7.75 10.62
CA GLY A 45 7.39 6.51 9.83
C GLY A 45 6.46 5.39 10.35
N VAL A 46 5.83 5.56 11.52
CA VAL A 46 4.91 4.58 12.12
C VAL A 46 3.46 4.94 11.77
N VAL A 47 2.70 3.98 11.28
CA VAL A 47 1.26 4.13 11.01
C VAL A 47 0.49 3.85 12.30
N GLU A 48 -0.24 4.85 12.79
CA GLU A 48 -1.13 4.72 13.95
C GLU A 48 -2.52 4.25 13.54
N LEU A 49 -3.37 3.94 14.51
CA LEU A 49 -4.78 3.62 14.25
C LEU A 49 -5.50 4.84 13.67
N ALA A 50 -6.41 4.60 12.73
CA ALA A 50 -7.24 5.64 12.17
C ALA A 50 -8.10 6.31 13.24
N GLN A 51 -8.32 7.61 13.09
CA GLN A 51 -9.13 8.42 14.02
C GLN A 51 -10.13 9.25 13.24
N THR A 52 -11.30 9.46 13.83
CA THR A 52 -12.27 10.43 13.31
C THR A 52 -11.89 11.83 13.76
N VAL A 53 -11.81 12.76 12.82
CA VAL A 53 -11.54 14.17 13.11
C VAL A 53 -12.72 14.75 13.87
N ALA A 54 -12.50 15.23 15.09
CA ALA A 54 -13.55 15.72 15.97
C ALA A 54 -13.13 16.93 16.80
N GLY A 55 -14.12 17.56 17.44
CA GLY A 55 -13.90 18.69 18.34
C GLY A 55 -14.11 20.06 17.69
N SER A 56 -13.92 21.10 18.47
CA SER A 56 -13.96 22.49 18.01
C SER A 56 -12.77 23.23 18.65
N PRO A 57 -11.69 23.46 17.90
CA PRO A 57 -11.49 23.14 16.47
C PRO A 57 -11.36 21.63 16.20
N SER A 58 -11.71 21.22 14.96
CA SER A 58 -11.60 19.82 14.46
C SER A 58 -10.16 19.35 14.55
N THR A 59 -9.84 18.46 15.48
CA THR A 59 -8.46 18.11 15.85
C THR A 59 -8.27 16.59 15.92
N VAL A 60 -7.11 16.12 15.50
CA VAL A 60 -6.62 14.77 15.67
C VAL A 60 -5.47 14.79 16.68
N THR A 61 -5.51 13.89 17.66
CA THR A 61 -4.48 13.77 18.69
C THR A 61 -3.68 12.49 18.48
N PHE A 62 -2.37 12.59 18.43
CA PHE A 62 -1.49 11.43 18.24
C PHE A 62 -1.40 10.59 19.51
N ALA A 63 -1.32 9.27 19.36
CA ALA A 63 -1.13 8.36 20.50
C ALA A 63 0.18 8.65 21.23
N VAL A 64 1.22 9.01 20.47
CA VAL A 64 2.49 9.52 20.97
C VAL A 64 2.84 10.76 20.15
N ALA A 65 3.39 11.80 20.75
CA ALA A 65 3.77 13.02 20.03
C ALA A 65 4.80 12.72 18.93
N ALA A 66 4.59 13.28 17.75
CA ALA A 66 5.56 13.22 16.66
C ALA A 66 6.81 14.02 17.05
N THR A 67 7.99 13.47 16.78
CA THR A 67 9.28 14.08 17.09
C THR A 67 10.02 14.58 15.86
N ALA A 68 9.87 13.91 14.73
CA ALA A 68 10.54 14.24 13.47
C ALA A 68 9.57 14.67 12.38
N SER A 69 8.52 13.87 12.12
CA SER A 69 7.56 14.14 11.04
C SER A 69 6.19 13.54 11.32
N PHE A 70 5.16 14.12 10.73
CA PHE A 70 3.84 13.50 10.67
C PHE A 70 3.14 13.79 9.34
N GLN A 71 2.23 12.89 8.97
CA GLN A 71 1.25 13.05 7.92
C GLN A 71 -0.10 12.60 8.45
N VAL A 72 -1.15 13.38 8.23
CA VAL A 72 -2.53 13.04 8.61
C VAL A 72 -3.42 13.35 7.42
N GLY A 73 -4.21 12.40 6.99
CA GLY A 73 -5.08 12.55 5.82
C GLY A 73 -5.93 11.32 5.55
N LEU A 74 -6.61 11.32 4.41
CA LEU A 74 -7.44 10.19 4.00
C LEU A 74 -6.58 9.06 3.45
N ASN A 75 -6.83 7.85 3.94
CA ASN A 75 -6.17 6.67 3.39
C ASN A 75 -6.85 6.21 2.10
N PHE A 76 -6.05 5.76 1.14
CA PHE A 76 -6.53 5.13 -0.07
C PHE A 76 -5.74 3.86 -0.38
N THR A 77 -6.33 2.96 -1.16
CA THR A 77 -5.68 1.71 -1.55
C THR A 77 -5.34 1.76 -3.03
N PRO A 78 -4.09 2.12 -3.40
CA PRO A 78 -3.65 2.03 -4.78
C PRO A 78 -3.74 0.58 -5.25
N THR A 79 -4.29 0.38 -6.43
CA THR A 79 -4.48 -0.94 -7.03
C THR A 79 -3.91 -0.95 -8.44
N MET A 80 -2.95 -1.82 -8.69
CA MET A 80 -2.36 -2.06 -9.99
C MET A 80 -2.66 -3.49 -10.43
N LYS A 81 -3.23 -3.65 -11.61
CA LYS A 81 -3.54 -4.97 -12.18
C LYS A 81 -2.76 -5.17 -13.47
N THR A 82 -2.05 -6.31 -13.57
CA THR A 82 -1.30 -6.65 -14.78
C THR A 82 -2.26 -7.00 -15.92
N LEU A 83 -1.76 -6.93 -17.15
CA LEU A 83 -2.46 -7.50 -18.30
C LEU A 83 -2.57 -9.03 -18.17
N PRO A 84 -3.53 -9.68 -18.86
CA PRO A 84 -3.61 -11.14 -18.92
C PRO A 84 -2.29 -11.74 -19.40
N CYS A 85 -1.88 -12.82 -18.73
CA CYS A 85 -0.67 -13.53 -19.10
C CYS A 85 -0.92 -14.34 -20.39
N GLU A 86 -0.28 -13.95 -21.47
CA GLU A 86 -0.36 -14.66 -22.75
C GLU A 86 1.05 -14.94 -23.31
N PRO A 87 1.79 -15.90 -22.72
CA PRO A 87 3.09 -16.27 -23.25
C PRO A 87 2.93 -16.92 -24.64
N ASN A 88 3.79 -16.50 -25.57
CA ASN A 88 3.80 -17.03 -26.93
C ASN A 88 4.63 -18.31 -26.92
N LEU A 89 3.99 -19.46 -27.09
CA LEU A 89 4.63 -20.76 -27.18
C LEU A 89 4.78 -21.19 -28.64
N SER A 90 5.74 -22.06 -28.92
CA SER A 90 5.89 -22.69 -30.27
C SER A 90 4.64 -23.47 -30.71
N SER A 91 3.81 -23.90 -29.75
CA SER A 91 2.53 -24.60 -29.97
C SER A 91 1.32 -23.67 -30.17
N GLY A 92 1.52 -22.34 -30.09
CA GLY A 92 0.45 -21.35 -30.22
C GLY A 92 0.17 -20.57 -28.94
N SER A 93 -0.95 -19.81 -28.94
CA SER A 93 -1.38 -18.99 -27.81
C SER A 93 -1.98 -19.83 -26.68
N LEU A 94 -1.71 -19.47 -25.44
CA LEU A 94 -2.37 -20.03 -24.25
C LEU A 94 -3.72 -19.36 -23.93
N ARG A 95 -4.25 -18.57 -24.85
CA ARG A 95 -5.57 -17.95 -24.69
C ARG A 95 -6.66 -19.04 -24.65
N GLY A 96 -7.47 -19.02 -23.62
CA GLY A 96 -8.50 -20.05 -23.43
C GLY A 96 -8.09 -21.24 -22.57
N PHE A 97 -6.83 -21.38 -22.22
CA PHE A 97 -6.37 -22.36 -21.23
C PHE A 97 -6.33 -21.77 -19.83
N LYS A 98 -6.67 -22.59 -18.82
CA LYS A 98 -6.48 -22.19 -17.42
C LYS A 98 -5.00 -22.13 -17.11
N LYS A 99 -4.58 -21.04 -16.48
CA LYS A 99 -3.20 -20.74 -16.09
C LYS A 99 -3.09 -20.65 -14.59
N ARG A 100 -2.00 -21.11 -14.03
CA ARG A 100 -1.66 -20.96 -12.62
C ARG A 100 -0.30 -20.29 -12.49
N MET A 101 -0.24 -19.19 -11.76
CA MET A 101 1.01 -18.58 -11.34
C MET A 101 1.41 -19.20 -10.01
N PHE A 102 2.51 -19.93 -9.96
CA PHE A 102 2.93 -20.66 -8.78
C PHE A 102 4.09 -20.02 -8.03
N GLU A 103 4.87 -19.20 -8.72
CA GLU A 103 5.97 -18.43 -8.14
C GLU A 103 5.97 -17.03 -8.74
N ILE A 104 6.09 -16.02 -7.90
CA ILE A 104 6.14 -14.61 -8.29
C ILE A 104 7.34 -13.99 -7.60
N ASN A 105 8.19 -13.31 -8.38
CA ASN A 105 9.32 -12.53 -7.91
C ASN A 105 9.00 -11.05 -8.16
N ALA A 106 8.86 -10.28 -7.10
CA ALA A 106 8.68 -8.85 -7.16
C ALA A 106 10.01 -8.14 -6.88
N GLU A 107 10.48 -7.34 -7.83
CA GLU A 107 11.64 -6.48 -7.67
C GLU A 107 11.21 -5.13 -7.12
N LEU A 108 11.73 -4.79 -5.95
CA LEU A 108 11.29 -3.69 -5.10
C LEU A 108 12.45 -2.75 -4.78
N VAL A 109 12.14 -1.47 -4.64
CA VAL A 109 13.06 -0.44 -4.14
C VAL A 109 12.37 0.31 -3.00
N GLU A 110 13.06 0.42 -1.86
CA GLU A 110 12.61 1.20 -0.71
C GLU A 110 11.13 0.97 -0.37
N THR A 111 10.69 -0.29 -0.34
CA THR A 111 9.29 -0.67 -0.15
C THR A 111 9.06 -1.18 1.27
N GLN A 112 8.00 -0.69 1.90
CA GLN A 112 7.66 -0.99 3.28
C GLN A 112 6.36 -1.80 3.43
N ALA A 113 5.44 -1.71 2.46
CA ALA A 113 4.19 -2.46 2.48
C ALA A 113 3.72 -2.78 1.06
N MET A 114 3.28 -4.00 0.82
CA MET A 114 2.67 -4.45 -0.44
C MET A 114 1.91 -5.75 -0.25
N ALA A 115 0.86 -5.94 -1.03
CA ALA A 115 0.17 -7.22 -1.17
C ALA A 115 0.04 -7.60 -2.65
N ILE A 116 0.12 -8.91 -2.95
CA ILE A 116 -0.14 -9.46 -4.28
C ILE A 116 -1.29 -10.45 -4.18
N ASN A 117 -2.37 -10.23 -4.94
CA ASN A 117 -3.60 -11.02 -4.91
C ASN A 117 -4.13 -11.21 -3.47
N ALA A 118 -4.19 -10.13 -2.71
CA ALA A 118 -4.59 -10.08 -1.30
C ALA A 118 -3.68 -10.87 -0.33
N LYS A 119 -2.52 -11.35 -0.78
CA LYS A 119 -1.51 -11.94 0.08
C LYS A 119 -0.48 -10.88 0.44
N GLU A 120 -0.45 -10.48 1.70
CA GLU A 120 0.50 -9.51 2.21
C GLU A 120 1.93 -10.06 2.20
N ILE A 121 2.87 -9.21 1.85
CA ILE A 121 4.30 -9.49 1.90
C ILE A 121 4.84 -8.95 3.21
N ALA A 122 5.48 -9.79 4.00
CA ALA A 122 6.11 -9.37 5.24
C ALA A 122 7.42 -8.61 4.96
N PHE A 123 7.48 -7.38 5.43
CA PHE A 123 8.67 -6.52 5.39
C PHE A 123 9.33 -6.40 6.77
N ARG A 124 8.56 -6.50 7.85
CA ARG A 124 9.10 -6.49 9.20
C ARG A 124 9.92 -7.74 9.50
N ASN A 125 11.06 -7.54 10.12
CA ASN A 125 11.82 -8.61 10.73
C ASN A 125 11.30 -8.85 12.16
N PHE A 126 11.20 -10.13 12.58
CA PHE A 126 10.84 -10.46 13.94
C PHE A 126 12.06 -10.28 14.86
N GLY A 127 11.94 -9.37 15.84
CA GLY A 127 12.98 -9.10 16.83
C GLY A 127 12.42 -8.39 18.05
N ALA A 128 13.17 -8.36 19.13
CA ALA A 128 12.81 -7.59 20.32
C ALA A 128 12.85 -6.08 19.97
N GLY A 129 11.75 -5.36 20.20
CA GLY A 129 11.64 -3.93 19.94
C GLY A 129 11.03 -3.57 18.57
N SER A 130 10.74 -4.53 17.69
CA SER A 130 10.29 -4.24 16.32
C SER A 130 8.80 -3.87 16.19
N LEU A 131 8.02 -3.90 17.26
CA LEU A 131 6.57 -3.66 17.21
C LEU A 131 6.20 -2.18 17.20
N ASP A 132 6.99 -1.34 17.85
CA ASP A 132 6.75 0.10 17.98
C ASP A 132 7.65 0.96 17.07
N ASP A 133 8.58 0.31 16.36
CA ASP A 133 9.46 0.97 15.40
C ASP A 133 8.82 1.04 14.01
N ASP A 134 9.32 1.94 13.16
CA ASP A 134 8.98 2.03 11.75
C ASP A 134 9.31 0.72 11.00
N VAL A 135 8.69 0.55 9.84
CA VAL A 135 9.02 -0.57 8.95
C VAL A 135 10.25 -0.20 8.15
N GLU A 136 11.31 -1.00 8.25
CA GLU A 136 12.53 -0.78 7.44
C GLU A 136 12.22 -0.84 5.93
N GLU A 137 12.81 0.07 5.18
CA GLU A 137 12.73 0.07 3.72
C GLU A 137 13.49 -1.12 3.14
N TYR A 138 12.82 -1.90 2.31
CA TYR A 138 13.39 -3.06 1.66
C TYR A 138 13.70 -2.78 0.18
N THR A 139 14.93 -3.05 -0.22
CA THR A 139 15.34 -3.05 -1.63
C THR A 139 15.85 -4.43 -2.00
N GLY A 140 15.29 -5.02 -3.06
CA GLY A 140 15.66 -6.35 -3.55
C GLY A 140 14.46 -7.13 -4.08
N ILE A 141 14.61 -8.44 -4.21
CA ILE A 141 13.60 -9.34 -4.75
C ILE A 141 12.89 -10.06 -3.61
N LYS A 142 11.55 -9.99 -3.60
CA LYS A 142 10.70 -10.82 -2.73
C LYS A 142 10.01 -11.89 -3.57
N THR A 143 10.18 -13.15 -3.17
CA THR A 143 9.58 -14.31 -3.82
C THR A 143 8.34 -14.77 -3.06
N LEU A 144 7.22 -14.91 -3.77
CA LEU A 144 5.97 -15.45 -3.25
C LEU A 144 5.61 -16.73 -4.00
N ASN A 145 5.19 -17.72 -3.22
CA ASN A 145 4.73 -19.01 -3.75
C ASN A 145 3.22 -19.20 -3.49
N GLY A 146 2.53 -19.86 -4.43
CA GLY A 146 1.14 -20.24 -4.26
C GLY A 146 0.15 -19.07 -4.21
N VAL A 147 0.40 -18.01 -4.96
CA VAL A 147 -0.35 -16.74 -4.89
C VAL A 147 -1.66 -16.78 -5.69
N LEU A 148 -1.73 -17.58 -6.74
CA LEU A 148 -2.91 -17.66 -7.61
C LEU A 148 -3.26 -19.12 -7.92
N GLY A 149 -4.54 -19.45 -7.80
CA GLY A 149 -5.11 -20.68 -8.34
C GLY A 149 -5.18 -20.67 -9.87
N TYR A 150 -5.86 -21.65 -10.45
CA TYR A 150 -6.10 -21.69 -11.89
C TYR A 150 -7.11 -20.62 -12.31
N SER A 151 -6.73 -19.78 -13.26
CA SER A 151 -7.52 -18.69 -13.83
C SER A 151 -7.31 -18.64 -15.35
N TYR A 152 -8.30 -18.19 -16.10
CA TYR A 152 -8.16 -18.00 -17.55
C TYR A 152 -7.28 -16.80 -17.88
N ASP A 153 -7.36 -15.74 -17.10
CA ASP A 153 -6.64 -14.49 -17.37
C ASP A 153 -5.20 -14.51 -16.86
N GLY A 154 -4.94 -15.21 -15.73
CA GLY A 154 -3.61 -15.23 -15.11
C GLY A 154 -3.10 -13.82 -14.86
N GLN A 155 -3.89 -12.98 -14.19
CA GLN A 155 -3.54 -11.60 -13.83
C GLN A 155 -3.09 -11.50 -12.39
N LEU A 156 -2.17 -10.59 -12.11
CA LEU A 156 -1.77 -10.22 -10.77
C LEU A 156 -2.38 -8.88 -10.40
N THR A 157 -2.84 -8.77 -9.17
CA THR A 157 -3.29 -7.52 -8.58
C THR A 157 -2.34 -7.15 -7.45
N ILE A 158 -1.70 -6.02 -7.58
CA ILE A 158 -0.80 -5.44 -6.57
C ILE A 158 -1.58 -4.35 -5.86
N THR A 159 -1.61 -4.40 -4.54
CA THR A 159 -2.32 -3.44 -3.70
C THR A 159 -1.47 -3.04 -2.50
N GLN A 160 -1.76 -1.88 -1.96
CA GLN A 160 -1.20 -1.41 -0.70
C GLN A 160 -2.31 -0.77 0.13
N SER A 161 -2.65 -1.36 1.25
CA SER A 161 -3.68 -0.86 2.17
C SER A 161 -3.13 0.03 3.27
N VAL A 162 -1.83 -0.12 3.55
CA VAL A 162 -1.12 0.67 4.58
C VAL A 162 -0.40 1.82 3.88
N PRO A 163 -0.59 3.07 4.28
CA PRO A 163 -0.01 4.25 3.61
C PRO A 163 1.49 4.40 3.94
N LEU A 164 2.31 3.55 3.35
CA LEU A 164 3.76 3.54 3.44
C LEU A 164 4.37 3.54 2.04
N LYS A 165 5.68 3.70 1.96
CA LYS A 165 6.38 3.74 0.68
C LYS A 165 6.28 2.41 -0.08
N MET A 166 5.99 2.46 -1.39
CA MET A 166 5.96 1.30 -2.27
C MET A 166 6.49 1.67 -3.66
N THR A 167 7.60 1.04 -4.06
CA THR A 167 8.15 1.18 -5.40
C THR A 167 8.39 -0.21 -6.00
N VAL A 168 7.63 -0.55 -7.03
CA VAL A 168 7.73 -1.82 -7.75
C VAL A 168 8.39 -1.57 -9.10
N LEU A 169 9.59 -2.12 -9.31
CA LEU A 169 10.32 -2.01 -10.58
C LEU A 169 9.81 -3.00 -11.61
N GLY A 170 9.52 -4.23 -11.16
CA GLY A 170 9.05 -5.28 -12.04
C GLY A 170 8.50 -6.48 -11.28
N VAL A 171 7.75 -7.31 -12.00
CA VAL A 171 7.23 -8.57 -11.47
C VAL A 171 7.48 -9.67 -12.48
N GLU A 172 8.25 -10.67 -12.07
CA GLU A 172 8.45 -11.90 -12.82
C GLU A 172 7.57 -13.00 -12.23
N TYR A 173 7.08 -13.90 -13.07
CA TYR A 173 6.25 -15.01 -12.58
C TYR A 173 6.44 -16.28 -13.41
N LYS A 174 6.34 -17.42 -12.75
CA LYS A 174 6.31 -18.73 -13.39
C LYS A 174 4.89 -19.20 -13.55
N VAL A 175 4.54 -19.63 -14.76
CA VAL A 175 3.18 -20.04 -15.15
C VAL A 175 3.17 -21.51 -15.50
N SER A 176 2.16 -22.22 -15.02
CA SER A 176 1.76 -23.54 -15.50
C SER A 176 0.40 -23.44 -16.18
N ALA A 177 0.30 -23.97 -17.39
CA ALA A 177 -0.98 -24.12 -18.08
C ALA A 177 -1.53 -25.51 -17.79
N GLY A 178 -2.81 -25.55 -17.39
CA GLY A 178 -3.58 -26.79 -17.27
C GLY A 178 -4.42 -27.04 -18.50
N GLN A 179 -4.53 -28.27 -18.90
CA GLN A 179 -5.49 -28.72 -19.92
C GLN A 179 -6.86 -28.88 -19.30
#